data_27b6695923735bde1af0cfc61f59c7ac
#
_entry.id   27b6695923735bde1af0cfc61f59c7ac
#
_cell.length_a   1.000
_cell.length_b   1.000
_cell.length_c   1.000
_cell.angle_alpha   90.00
_cell.angle_beta   90.00
_cell.angle_gamma   90.00
#
_symmetry.space_group_name_H-M   'P 1'
#
loop_
_entity.id
_entity.type
_entity.pdbx_description
1 polymer ?
#
loop_
_entity_poly.entity_id
_entity_poly.type
_entity_poly.pdbx_seq_one_letter_code
_entity_poly.pdbx_strand_id
1 'polypeptide(L)'
;MNGTKNDIDPSTELVEDDDDPALPEPEQEAALDLAGEGPLALGRAVIASHARLAPASPGVYRMIDAGGDVLYVGKAKNIRKRIIAYTRPTGYDSRIERMIAATAALEFVSTATETEALLLEANLIKRLRPRFNVLLRDDKSFPYILITADHAAPQILKHRGARNRAGDYYGPFTAAG
;
A
#
# COMPACT_ATOMS: atom_id res chain seq x y z
N MET A 1 -37.42 33.37 17.45
CA MET A 1 -37.43 31.97 17.06
C MET A 1 -36.61 31.78 15.83
N ASN A 2 -35.32 31.61 15.96
CA ASN A 2 -34.40 31.35 14.83
C ASN A 2 -33.78 29.97 15.03
N GLY A 3 -34.24 29.02 14.21
CA GLY A 3 -33.69 27.68 14.13
C GLY A 3 -32.42 27.73 13.27
N THR A 4 -31.29 27.50 13.90
CA THR A 4 -30.02 27.28 13.21
C THR A 4 -30.04 25.87 12.63
N LYS A 5 -30.17 25.73 11.32
CA LYS A 5 -29.87 24.50 10.60
C LYS A 5 -28.37 24.32 10.63
N ASN A 6 -27.92 23.24 11.25
CA ASN A 6 -26.57 22.69 11.04
C ASN A 6 -26.57 22.04 9.66
N ASP A 7 -26.09 22.74 8.65
CA ASP A 7 -25.69 22.13 7.40
C ASP A 7 -24.36 21.42 7.64
N ILE A 8 -24.44 20.11 7.80
CA ILE A 8 -23.26 19.21 7.71
C ILE A 8 -22.94 19.14 6.22
N ASP A 9 -21.85 19.80 5.82
CA ASP A 9 -21.28 19.70 4.49
C ASP A 9 -20.87 18.24 4.20
N PRO A 10 -21.47 17.56 3.20
CA PRO A 10 -21.13 16.18 2.87
C PRO A 10 -19.88 16.06 1.99
N SER A 11 -19.13 17.13 1.77
CA SER A 11 -17.91 17.13 0.95
C SER A 11 -16.63 17.09 1.78
N THR A 12 -16.60 16.30 2.87
CA THR A 12 -15.31 15.83 3.35
C THR A 12 -14.89 14.71 2.40
N GLU A 13 -14.37 15.10 1.24
CA GLU A 13 -13.56 14.24 0.40
C GLU A 13 -12.46 13.67 1.28
N LEU A 14 -12.60 12.38 1.57
CA LEU A 14 -11.50 11.60 2.11
C LEU A 14 -10.37 11.77 1.09
N VAL A 15 -9.35 12.52 1.44
CA VAL A 15 -8.13 12.68 0.65
C VAL A 15 -7.64 11.28 0.38
N GLU A 16 -7.81 10.84 -0.85
CA GLU A 16 -7.34 9.56 -1.35
C GLU A 16 -5.81 9.64 -1.41
N ASP A 17 -5.16 9.38 -0.28
CA ASP A 17 -3.74 9.01 -0.27
C ASP A 17 -3.61 7.63 -0.94
N ASP A 18 -3.80 7.60 -2.26
CA ASP A 18 -3.30 6.53 -3.12
C ASP A 18 -1.78 6.65 -3.25
N ASP A 19 -1.11 6.84 -2.10
CA ASP A 19 0.33 6.84 -1.97
C ASP A 19 0.91 5.42 -2.10
N ASP A 20 0.69 4.82 -3.27
CA ASP A 20 1.63 3.86 -3.85
C ASP A 20 2.39 4.60 -4.97
N PRO A 21 3.50 5.29 -4.64
CA PRO A 21 4.15 6.25 -5.55
C PRO A 21 4.82 5.61 -6.77
N ALA A 22 4.66 4.31 -6.95
CA ALA A 22 5.40 3.55 -7.94
C ALA A 22 4.56 3.11 -9.16
N LEU A 23 3.24 3.32 -9.18
CA LEU A 23 2.42 2.88 -10.30
C LEU A 23 1.71 4.05 -10.98
N PRO A 24 1.90 4.22 -12.30
CA PRO A 24 1.13 5.19 -13.08
C PRO A 24 -0.36 4.82 -13.05
N GLU A 25 -1.23 5.85 -12.98
CA GLU A 25 -2.68 5.71 -13.07
C GLU A 25 -3.09 4.86 -14.28
N PRO A 26 -4.13 4.05 -14.18
CA PRO A 26 -4.60 3.18 -15.26
C PRO A 26 -5.36 3.98 -16.31
N GLU A 27 -4.64 4.75 -17.14
CA GLU A 27 -5.24 5.33 -18.34
C GLU A 27 -5.33 4.25 -19.41
N GLN A 28 -6.58 3.99 -19.85
CA GLN A 28 -7.01 3.23 -21.02
C GLN A 28 -6.50 1.78 -21.17
N GLU A 29 -7.37 0.92 -21.72
CA GLU A 29 -7.10 -0.49 -22.05
C GLU A 29 -5.81 -0.65 -22.87
N ALA A 30 -4.69 -0.79 -22.16
CA ALA A 30 -3.42 -1.08 -22.81
C ALA A 30 -3.40 -2.54 -23.26
N ALA A 31 -3.17 -2.76 -24.54
CA ALA A 31 -2.87 -4.07 -25.08
C ALA A 31 -1.75 -4.73 -24.26
N LEU A 32 -1.93 -6.02 -23.93
CA LEU A 32 -0.94 -6.81 -23.21
C LEU A 32 0.30 -6.95 -24.10
N ASP A 33 1.33 -6.14 -23.84
CA ASP A 33 2.62 -6.32 -24.49
C ASP A 33 3.43 -7.37 -23.74
N LEU A 34 3.40 -8.59 -24.28
CA LEU A 34 4.17 -9.73 -23.77
C LEU A 34 5.48 -9.91 -24.58
N ALA A 35 5.82 -8.96 -25.46
CA ALA A 35 7.03 -9.03 -26.27
C ALA A 35 8.26 -8.79 -25.38
N GLY A 36 9.09 -9.82 -25.24
CA GLY A 36 10.34 -9.76 -24.53
C GLY A 36 10.84 -11.14 -24.12
N GLU A 37 12.16 -11.27 -24.00
CA GLU A 37 12.79 -12.46 -23.45
C GLU A 37 13.36 -12.16 -22.06
N GLY A 38 13.38 -13.17 -21.19
CA GLY A 38 13.97 -13.06 -19.86
C GLY A 38 12.98 -13.07 -18.68
N PRO A 39 13.49 -12.99 -17.44
CA PRO A 39 12.69 -13.16 -16.22
C PRO A 39 11.54 -12.14 -16.09
N LEU A 40 11.74 -10.92 -16.55
CA LEU A 40 10.72 -9.87 -16.50
C LEU A 40 9.53 -10.18 -17.41
N ALA A 41 9.81 -10.66 -18.64
CA ALA A 41 8.75 -11.06 -19.57
C ALA A 41 7.99 -12.28 -19.05
N LEU A 42 8.69 -13.27 -18.47
CA LEU A 42 8.07 -14.43 -17.83
C LEU A 42 7.16 -14.00 -16.68
N GLY A 43 7.63 -13.12 -15.79
CA GLY A 43 6.82 -12.60 -14.69
C GLY A 43 5.58 -11.84 -15.19
N ARG A 44 5.69 -11.02 -16.23
CA ARG A 44 4.55 -10.36 -16.88
C ARG A 44 3.54 -11.35 -17.44
N ALA A 45 4.02 -12.42 -18.11
CA ALA A 45 3.16 -13.47 -18.65
C ALA A 45 2.39 -14.20 -17.54
N VAL A 46 3.03 -14.50 -16.41
CA VAL A 46 2.38 -15.06 -15.22
C VAL A 46 1.32 -14.10 -14.69
N ILE A 47 1.64 -12.82 -14.51
CA ILE A 47 0.70 -11.80 -14.04
C ILE A 47 -0.49 -11.67 -15.00
N ALA A 48 -0.24 -11.64 -16.32
CA ALA A 48 -1.29 -11.55 -17.34
C ALA A 48 -2.25 -12.74 -17.30
N SER A 49 -1.74 -13.96 -17.09
CA SER A 49 -2.58 -15.16 -16.96
C SER A 49 -3.51 -15.07 -15.75
N HIS A 50 -3.02 -14.59 -14.62
CA HIS A 50 -3.80 -14.42 -13.40
C HIS A 50 -4.77 -13.22 -13.48
N ALA A 51 -4.45 -12.18 -14.23
CA ALA A 51 -5.31 -11.02 -14.42
C ALA A 51 -6.70 -11.39 -14.98
N ARG A 52 -6.78 -12.44 -15.81
CA ARG A 52 -8.06 -12.94 -16.35
C ARG A 52 -8.97 -13.52 -15.26
N LEU A 53 -8.38 -14.07 -14.20
CA LEU A 53 -9.10 -14.67 -13.06
C LEU A 53 -9.34 -13.65 -11.94
N ALA A 54 -8.67 -12.52 -11.98
CA ALA A 54 -8.76 -11.50 -10.94
C ALA A 54 -10.17 -10.91 -10.88
N PRO A 55 -10.75 -10.71 -9.68
CA PRO A 55 -12.05 -10.08 -9.50
C PRO A 55 -11.99 -8.59 -9.85
N ALA A 56 -13.11 -8.06 -10.37
CA ALA A 56 -13.29 -6.63 -10.63
C ALA A 56 -13.92 -5.90 -9.42
N SER A 57 -13.52 -6.26 -8.22
CA SER A 57 -14.01 -5.75 -6.94
C SER A 57 -12.88 -5.20 -6.10
N PRO A 58 -13.18 -4.44 -5.04
CA PRO A 58 -12.20 -4.09 -4.03
C PRO A 58 -11.58 -5.33 -3.38
N GLY A 59 -10.34 -5.20 -2.92
CA GLY A 59 -9.68 -6.28 -2.21
C GLY A 59 -8.16 -6.18 -2.19
N VAL A 60 -7.53 -7.29 -1.84
CA VAL A 60 -6.09 -7.42 -1.67
C VAL A 60 -5.55 -8.51 -2.59
N TYR A 61 -4.38 -8.29 -3.14
CA TYR A 61 -3.64 -9.27 -3.94
C TYR A 61 -2.26 -9.51 -3.33
N ARG A 62 -1.74 -10.72 -3.55
CA ARG A 62 -0.41 -11.13 -3.13
C ARG A 62 0.37 -11.64 -4.34
N MET A 63 1.59 -11.19 -4.51
CA MET A 63 2.54 -11.74 -5.46
C MET A 63 3.44 -12.73 -4.72
N ILE A 64 3.63 -13.89 -5.31
CA ILE A 64 4.29 -15.05 -4.68
C ILE A 64 5.39 -15.54 -5.61
N ASP A 65 6.56 -15.88 -5.06
CA ASP A 65 7.66 -16.44 -5.83
C ASP A 65 7.55 -17.95 -6.04
N ALA A 66 8.49 -18.53 -6.76
CA ALA A 66 8.53 -19.97 -7.04
C ALA A 66 8.76 -20.84 -5.79
N GLY A 67 9.27 -20.28 -4.70
CA GLY A 67 9.43 -20.93 -3.41
C GLY A 67 8.16 -20.91 -2.54
N GLY A 68 7.15 -20.15 -2.94
CA GLY A 68 5.92 -19.94 -2.15
C GLY A 68 5.99 -18.76 -1.18
N ASP A 69 7.06 -17.99 -1.20
CA ASP A 69 7.19 -16.81 -0.35
C ASP A 69 6.44 -15.62 -0.94
N VAL A 70 5.73 -14.86 -0.06
CA VAL A 70 5.02 -13.67 -0.47
C VAL A 70 6.00 -12.53 -0.71
N LEU A 71 6.07 -12.08 -1.96
CA LEU A 71 6.92 -11.00 -2.42
C LEU A 71 6.35 -9.62 -2.08
N TYR A 72 5.03 -9.48 -2.27
CA TYR A 72 4.32 -8.21 -2.17
C TYR A 72 2.85 -8.44 -1.83
N VAL A 73 2.29 -7.53 -1.06
CA VAL A 73 0.85 -7.41 -0.76
C VAL A 73 0.40 -6.03 -1.17
N GLY A 74 -0.67 -5.92 -1.92
CA GLY A 74 -1.25 -4.63 -2.30
C GLY A 74 -2.77 -4.63 -2.26
N LYS A 75 -3.37 -3.48 -1.98
CA LYS A 75 -4.81 -3.25 -2.07
C LYS A 75 -5.20 -2.67 -3.42
N ALA A 76 -6.45 -2.80 -3.80
CA ALA A 76 -7.01 -2.16 -4.98
C ALA A 76 -8.51 -1.94 -4.84
N LYS A 77 -9.04 -0.85 -5.43
CA LYS A 77 -10.46 -0.62 -5.66
C LYS A 77 -11.03 -1.59 -6.69
N ASN A 78 -10.18 -2.02 -7.62
CA ASN A 78 -10.47 -3.03 -8.63
C ASN A 78 -9.21 -3.85 -8.86
N ILE A 79 -9.19 -5.08 -8.30
CA ILE A 79 -8.02 -5.95 -8.35
C ILE A 79 -7.61 -6.23 -9.80
N ARG A 80 -8.55 -6.53 -10.69
CA ARG A 80 -8.25 -6.83 -12.09
C ARG A 80 -7.53 -5.70 -12.81
N LYS A 81 -8.05 -4.45 -12.68
CA LYS A 81 -7.42 -3.27 -13.29
C LYS A 81 -6.00 -3.07 -12.75
N ARG A 82 -5.81 -3.24 -11.45
CA ARG A 82 -4.50 -3.10 -10.80
C ARG A 82 -3.51 -4.15 -11.28
N ILE A 83 -3.92 -5.41 -11.40
CA ILE A 83 -3.04 -6.49 -11.86
C ILE A 83 -2.65 -6.30 -13.32
N ILE A 84 -3.59 -5.87 -14.19
CA ILE A 84 -3.29 -5.56 -15.60
C ILE A 84 -2.24 -4.44 -15.71
N ALA A 85 -2.23 -3.47 -14.81
CA ALA A 85 -1.21 -2.41 -14.85
C ALA A 85 0.21 -2.97 -14.80
N TYR A 86 0.48 -4.02 -14.02
CA TYR A 86 1.82 -4.64 -13.94
C TYR A 86 2.29 -5.36 -15.21
N THR A 87 1.41 -5.56 -16.18
CA THR A 87 1.80 -6.18 -17.47
C THR A 87 2.34 -5.19 -18.48
N ARG A 88 2.27 -3.88 -18.20
CA ARG A 88 2.79 -2.83 -19.10
C ARG A 88 4.31 -2.93 -19.25
N PRO A 89 4.86 -2.65 -20.44
CA PRO A 89 6.29 -2.84 -20.73
C PRO A 89 7.19 -1.78 -20.11
N THR A 90 6.66 -0.59 -19.81
CA THR A 90 7.43 0.59 -19.36
C THR A 90 6.78 1.29 -18.18
N GLY A 91 7.55 2.13 -17.49
CA GLY A 91 7.03 3.01 -16.44
C GLY A 91 7.25 2.52 -15.01
N TYR A 92 8.02 1.45 -14.82
CA TYR A 92 8.34 0.95 -13.48
C TYR A 92 9.77 1.26 -13.07
N ASP A 93 9.96 1.46 -11.78
CA ASP A 93 11.30 1.50 -11.22
C ASP A 93 11.92 0.08 -11.18
N SER A 94 13.23 0.01 -11.01
CA SER A 94 13.99 -1.24 -10.99
C SER A 94 13.54 -2.21 -9.88
N ARG A 95 12.90 -1.70 -8.84
CA ARG A 95 12.39 -2.50 -7.73
C ARG A 95 11.10 -3.24 -8.11
N ILE A 96 10.17 -2.54 -8.77
CA ILE A 96 8.94 -3.12 -9.29
C ILE A 96 9.27 -4.14 -10.38
N GLU A 97 10.21 -3.85 -11.27
CA GLU A 97 10.65 -4.80 -12.29
C GLU A 97 11.22 -6.08 -11.68
N ARG A 98 12.05 -5.98 -10.63
CA ARG A 98 12.55 -7.16 -9.91
C ARG A 98 11.44 -7.95 -9.21
N MET A 99 10.43 -7.26 -8.68
CA MET A 99 9.26 -7.90 -8.09
C MET A 99 8.48 -8.68 -9.16
N ILE A 100 8.18 -8.04 -10.31
CA ILE A 100 7.50 -8.69 -11.44
C ILE A 100 8.28 -9.89 -11.91
N ALA A 101 9.59 -9.75 -12.13
CA ALA A 101 10.46 -10.82 -12.60
C ALA A 101 10.53 -12.03 -11.66
N ALA A 102 10.35 -11.81 -10.36
CA ALA A 102 10.35 -12.87 -9.35
C ALA A 102 8.95 -13.50 -9.13
N THR A 103 7.88 -12.93 -9.70
CA THR A 103 6.51 -13.39 -9.48
C THR A 103 6.24 -14.68 -10.24
N ALA A 104 5.87 -15.74 -9.52
CA ALA A 104 5.50 -17.04 -10.06
C ALA A 104 4.01 -17.33 -9.90
N ALA A 105 3.31 -16.69 -8.95
CA ALA A 105 1.88 -16.86 -8.73
C ALA A 105 1.26 -15.59 -8.13
N LEU A 106 -0.06 -15.45 -8.27
CA LEU A 106 -0.86 -14.43 -7.60
C LEU A 106 -2.05 -15.05 -6.88
N GLU A 107 -2.39 -14.46 -5.75
CA GLU A 107 -3.60 -14.78 -5.00
C GLU A 107 -4.41 -13.52 -4.76
N PHE A 108 -5.75 -13.66 -4.70
CA PHE A 108 -6.67 -12.55 -4.54
C PHE A 108 -7.64 -12.81 -3.39
N VAL A 109 -7.95 -11.77 -2.64
CA VAL A 109 -9.00 -11.77 -1.62
C VAL A 109 -9.90 -10.57 -1.88
N SER A 110 -11.13 -10.82 -2.34
CA SER A 110 -12.15 -9.78 -2.48
C SER A 110 -12.64 -9.32 -1.12
N THR A 111 -12.93 -8.03 -1.01
CA THR A 111 -13.57 -7.42 0.16
C THR A 111 -14.85 -6.71 -0.26
N ALA A 112 -15.73 -6.43 0.68
CA ALA A 112 -16.95 -5.69 0.39
C ALA A 112 -16.67 -4.20 0.18
N THR A 113 -15.65 -3.66 0.84
CA THR A 113 -15.28 -2.24 0.82
C THR A 113 -13.78 -2.02 0.67
N GLU A 114 -13.39 -0.83 0.23
CA GLU A 114 -11.99 -0.41 0.20
C GLU A 114 -11.37 -0.31 1.59
N THR A 115 -12.17 0.10 2.59
CA THR A 115 -11.72 0.15 3.99
C THR A 115 -11.34 -1.23 4.52
N GLU A 116 -12.12 -2.26 4.19
CA GLU A 116 -11.78 -3.65 4.52
C GLU A 116 -10.50 -4.08 3.80
N ALA A 117 -10.33 -3.72 2.52
CA ALA A 117 -9.11 -3.99 1.78
C ALA A 117 -7.88 -3.35 2.44
N LEU A 118 -7.99 -2.10 2.87
CA LEU A 118 -6.92 -1.39 3.57
C LEU A 118 -6.52 -2.09 4.88
N LEU A 119 -7.50 -2.47 5.70
CA LEU A 119 -7.24 -3.18 6.96
C LEU A 119 -6.62 -4.56 6.72
N LEU A 120 -7.11 -5.28 5.72
CA LEU A 120 -6.59 -6.60 5.36
C LEU A 120 -5.15 -6.51 4.85
N GLU A 121 -4.85 -5.55 3.96
CA GLU A 121 -3.50 -5.28 3.47
C GLU A 121 -2.53 -5.02 4.62
N ALA A 122 -2.86 -4.07 5.51
CA ALA A 122 -2.02 -3.72 6.66
C ALA A 122 -1.74 -4.93 7.56
N ASN A 123 -2.75 -5.76 7.83
CA ASN A 123 -2.60 -6.98 8.62
C ASN A 123 -1.72 -8.01 7.92
N LEU A 124 -1.90 -8.21 6.62
CA LEU A 124 -1.09 -9.15 5.84
C LEU A 124 0.37 -8.72 5.75
N ILE A 125 0.64 -7.43 5.50
CA ILE A 125 2.00 -6.90 5.47
C ILE A 125 2.69 -7.07 6.83
N LYS A 126 2.00 -6.75 7.92
CA LYS A 126 2.53 -6.92 9.29
C LYS A 126 2.87 -8.38 9.58
N ARG A 127 2.02 -9.32 9.16
CA ARG A 127 2.18 -10.75 9.42
C ARG A 127 3.21 -11.41 8.51
N LEU A 128 3.17 -11.12 7.20
CA LEU A 128 3.98 -11.79 6.19
C LEU A 128 5.32 -11.11 5.93
N ARG A 129 5.44 -9.82 6.26
CA ARG A 129 6.64 -9.00 6.06
C ARG A 129 7.26 -9.12 4.66
N PRO A 130 6.46 -8.91 3.60
CA PRO A 130 6.93 -9.14 2.24
C PRO A 130 8.11 -8.23 1.89
N ARG A 131 9.09 -8.77 1.17
CA ARG A 131 10.35 -8.05 0.90
C ARG A 131 10.20 -6.81 0.02
N PHE A 132 9.14 -6.71 -0.77
CA PHE A 132 8.87 -5.55 -1.62
C PHE A 132 7.90 -4.53 -1.02
N ASN A 133 7.25 -4.79 0.10
CA ASN A 133 6.49 -3.79 0.85
C ASN A 133 7.42 -2.98 1.75
N VAL A 134 8.07 -1.96 1.19
CA VAL A 134 9.05 -1.13 1.94
C VAL A 134 8.39 -0.18 2.94
N LEU A 135 7.13 0.21 2.69
CA LEU A 135 6.47 1.30 3.41
C LEU A 135 5.89 0.95 4.77
N LEU A 136 5.85 -0.34 5.15
CA LEU A 136 5.36 -0.78 6.46
C LEU A 136 6.45 -1.45 7.31
N ARG A 137 7.71 -1.30 6.96
CA ARG A 137 8.77 -1.45 7.95
C ARG A 137 8.66 -0.26 8.89
N ASP A 138 8.35 -0.51 10.12
CA ASP A 138 8.29 0.32 11.33
C ASP A 138 8.67 1.83 11.32
N ASP A 139 9.02 2.41 10.17
CA ASP A 139 9.41 3.81 9.99
C ASP A 139 8.24 4.80 10.03
N LYS A 140 7.03 4.33 9.77
CA LYS A 140 5.82 5.13 9.98
C LYS A 140 5.18 4.75 11.31
N SER A 141 5.97 4.73 12.40
CA SER A 141 5.40 4.73 13.74
C SER A 141 4.47 5.93 13.85
N PHE A 142 3.27 5.69 14.39
CA PHE A 142 2.38 6.79 14.74
C PHE A 142 3.14 7.83 15.57
N PRO A 143 2.90 9.13 15.36
CA PRO A 143 3.60 10.15 16.11
C PRO A 143 3.28 10.07 17.61
N TYR A 144 4.30 10.32 18.39
CA TYR A 144 4.22 10.51 19.82
C TYR A 144 4.46 11.99 20.15
N ILE A 145 3.91 12.45 21.24
CA ILE A 145 4.36 13.68 21.90
C ILE A 145 5.46 13.25 22.87
N LEU A 146 6.66 13.78 22.69
CA LEU A 146 7.78 13.59 23.58
C LEU A 146 7.95 14.84 24.44
N ILE A 147 7.94 14.68 25.76
CA ILE A 147 8.40 15.69 26.71
C ILE A 147 9.83 15.31 27.08
N THR A 148 10.80 16.13 26.65
CA THR A 148 12.22 15.79 26.85
C THR A 148 12.64 15.93 28.30
N ALA A 149 13.50 15.01 28.75
CA ALA A 149 14.15 15.06 30.08
C ALA A 149 15.67 15.29 29.98
N ASP A 150 16.17 15.57 28.78
CA ASP A 150 17.60 15.75 28.49
C ASP A 150 18.04 17.21 28.52
N HIS A 151 17.19 18.13 28.98
CA HIS A 151 17.45 19.57 29.03
C HIS A 151 16.85 20.21 30.27
N ALA A 152 17.49 21.27 30.81
CA ALA A 152 17.02 22.00 31.98
C ALA A 152 15.60 22.61 31.79
N ALA A 153 15.20 22.90 30.55
CA ALA A 153 13.84 23.28 30.19
C ALA A 153 13.25 22.18 29.35
N PRO A 154 12.26 21.38 29.82
CA PRO A 154 11.60 20.34 29.05
C PRO A 154 10.93 20.92 27.79
N GLN A 155 11.16 20.26 26.65
CA GLN A 155 10.57 20.62 25.39
C GLN A 155 9.48 19.64 25.02
N ILE A 156 8.41 20.14 24.40
CA ILE A 156 7.34 19.30 23.83
C ILE A 156 7.62 19.15 22.33
N LEU A 157 7.88 17.91 21.89
CA LEU A 157 8.25 17.61 20.52
C LEU A 157 7.34 16.53 19.90
N LYS A 158 7.09 16.63 18.61
CA LYS A 158 6.53 15.52 17.85
C LYS A 158 7.65 14.53 17.52
N HIS A 159 7.54 13.30 18.02
CA HIS A 159 8.53 12.24 17.80
C HIS A 159 7.94 11.12 16.95
N ARG A 160 8.76 10.59 16.04
CA ARG A 160 8.45 9.38 15.25
C ARG A 160 9.67 8.46 15.28
N GLY A 161 9.44 7.15 15.23
CA GLY A 161 10.51 6.15 15.23
C GLY A 161 10.83 5.57 16.60
N ALA A 162 12.04 5.04 16.76
CA ALA A 162 12.48 4.40 18.00
C ALA A 162 12.52 5.39 19.17
N ARG A 163 12.06 4.96 20.35
CA ARG A 163 12.03 5.76 21.58
C ARG A 163 13.42 5.77 22.24
N ASN A 164 14.38 6.37 21.57
CA ASN A 164 15.79 6.40 22.00
C ASN A 164 16.22 7.71 22.67
N ARG A 165 15.31 8.67 22.85
CA ARG A 165 15.55 9.95 23.48
C ARG A 165 15.01 9.94 24.91
N ALA A 166 15.76 10.53 25.87
CA ALA A 166 15.31 10.62 27.23
C ALA A 166 14.10 11.55 27.38
N GLY A 167 13.03 11.07 28.03
CA GLY A 167 11.81 11.81 28.26
C GLY A 167 10.57 10.92 28.28
N ASP A 168 9.42 11.56 28.48
CA ASP A 168 8.12 10.89 28.53
C ASP A 168 7.43 10.90 27.17
N TYR A 169 6.99 9.72 26.71
CA TYR A 169 6.33 9.53 25.43
C TYR A 169 4.83 9.31 25.60
N TYR A 170 4.03 10.20 25.05
CA TYR A 170 2.58 10.12 25.04
C TYR A 170 2.06 9.75 23.64
N GLY A 171 1.16 8.80 23.55
CA GLY A 171 0.63 8.27 22.30
C GLY A 171 0.74 6.76 22.23
N PRO A 172 0.62 6.15 21.03
CA PRO A 172 0.64 6.79 19.71
C PRO A 172 -0.65 7.52 19.35
N PHE A 173 -0.53 8.62 18.60
CA PHE A 173 -1.68 9.36 18.08
C PHE A 173 -1.88 9.02 16.61
N THR A 174 -3.12 8.67 16.23
CA THR A 174 -3.54 8.69 14.82
C THR A 174 -3.54 10.13 14.36
N ALA A 175 -2.92 10.43 13.21
CA ALA A 175 -2.70 11.79 12.76
C ALA A 175 -3.93 12.67 12.99
N ALA A 176 -3.76 13.67 13.85
CA ALA A 176 -4.61 14.85 13.83
C ALA A 176 -4.09 15.73 12.69
N GLY A 177 -5.02 16.21 11.86
CA GLY A 177 -4.77 17.10 10.75
C GLY A 177 -3.96 18.33 11.13
#